data_e69d2bc6ea10b98a11c03299b4e98cbe
#
_entry.id   e69d2bc6ea10b98a11c03299b4e98cbe
#
_cell.length_a   1.000
_cell.length_b   1.000
_cell.length_c   1.000
_cell.angle_alpha   90.00
_cell.angle_beta   90.00
_cell.angle_gamma   90.00
#
_symmetry.space_group_name_H-M   'P 1'
#
loop_
_entity.id
_entity.type
_entity.pdbx_description
1 polymer ?
#
loop_
_entity_poly.entity_id
_entity_poly.type
_entity_poly.pdbx_seq_one_letter_code
_entity_poly.pdbx_strand_id
1 'polypeptide(L)'
;FKANSSASGTGVIEYTIEDALGQRATGTVQLIVDGASDTILGASEYARGWVPTHGRDDNAWTAPAFNDKSWKRGRQGAGYERSSGYQSLISSALNFRSQMYNKNESLYLRYAFDVDDPDAIGQLRLRMKYDDGFVAHLNGQRVASANAPTNPRWDSGATTLHDDLLAVRYESFDITAHREQLRPGKNILAIHGLNSGLTSSDMLIVAEIVSTDTGKLRLPEIVCESPAERTPESVTLAGRLAGVAANTKAFFVWGNTDGGPDAAKWDHSSEASLGEDGRLRHQVDGLAAGSVLYYRLYAKNK
;
A
#
# COMPACT_ATOMS: atom_id res chain seq x y z
N PHE A 1 17.66 -2.98 -20.12
CA PHE A 1 17.71 -1.92 -19.11
C PHE A 1 17.66 -2.57 -17.72
N LYS A 2 18.56 -2.19 -16.82
CA LYS A 2 18.55 -2.63 -15.42
C LYS A 2 18.62 -1.37 -14.55
N ALA A 3 17.52 -1.08 -13.87
CA ALA A 3 17.48 0.03 -12.93
C ALA A 3 18.26 -0.31 -11.65
N ASN A 4 18.82 0.71 -11.01
CA ASN A 4 19.43 0.59 -9.68
C ASN A 4 18.33 0.30 -8.65
N SER A 5 18.60 -0.49 -7.62
CA SER A 5 17.60 -0.90 -6.62
C SER A 5 16.97 0.28 -5.83
N SER A 6 17.58 1.45 -5.88
CA SER A 6 17.06 2.69 -5.26
C SER A 6 16.53 3.69 -6.29
N ALA A 7 16.50 3.34 -7.58
CA ALA A 7 15.98 4.24 -8.60
C ALA A 7 14.46 4.26 -8.57
N SER A 8 13.88 5.45 -8.61
CA SER A 8 12.45 5.66 -8.81
C SER A 8 12.24 6.83 -9.77
N GLY A 9 11.18 6.76 -10.56
CA GLY A 9 10.83 7.84 -11.47
C GLY A 9 10.24 7.36 -12.78
N THR A 10 9.86 8.32 -13.62
CA THR A 10 9.34 8.07 -14.96
C THR A 10 10.37 8.50 -15.98
N GLY A 11 10.73 7.58 -16.89
CA GLY A 11 11.55 7.86 -18.04
C GLY A 11 10.79 7.62 -19.33
N VAL A 12 11.13 8.35 -20.39
CA VAL A 12 10.59 8.11 -21.72
C VAL A 12 11.73 7.66 -22.62
N ILE A 13 11.56 6.53 -23.30
CA ILE A 13 12.47 6.08 -24.34
C ILE A 13 11.77 6.32 -25.67
N GLU A 14 12.36 7.14 -26.50
CA GLU A 14 11.97 7.24 -27.92
C GLU A 14 12.76 6.20 -28.72
N TYR A 15 12.08 5.49 -29.59
CA TYR A 15 12.71 4.55 -30.51
C TYR A 15 12.22 4.76 -31.92
N THR A 16 13.09 4.50 -32.88
CA THR A 16 12.74 4.52 -34.29
C THR A 16 12.98 3.14 -34.88
N ILE A 17 11.97 2.60 -35.55
CA ILE A 17 12.10 1.40 -36.36
C ILE A 17 12.21 1.81 -37.83
N GLU A 18 13.06 1.14 -38.58
CA GLU A 18 13.24 1.32 -40.00
C GLU A 18 13.05 -0.02 -40.71
N ASP A 19 12.24 -0.07 -41.74
CA ASP A 19 12.06 -1.26 -42.56
C ASP A 19 13.16 -1.39 -43.64
N ALA A 20 13.13 -2.50 -44.37
CA ALA A 20 14.10 -2.78 -45.43
C ALA A 20 14.01 -1.80 -46.63
N LEU A 21 12.96 -0.99 -46.69
CA LEU A 21 12.73 0.05 -47.74
C LEU A 21 13.10 1.45 -47.25
N GLY A 22 13.63 1.57 -46.01
CA GLY A 22 14.02 2.84 -45.42
C GLY A 22 12.85 3.66 -44.83
N GLN A 23 11.66 3.06 -44.72
CA GLN A 23 10.55 3.74 -44.05
C GLN A 23 10.72 3.71 -42.54
N ARG A 24 10.47 4.84 -41.90
CA ARG A 24 10.69 5.01 -40.47
C ARG A 24 9.40 5.29 -39.73
N ALA A 25 9.26 4.63 -38.57
CA ALA A 25 8.22 4.94 -37.60
C ALA A 25 8.87 5.19 -36.26
N THR A 26 8.46 6.25 -35.56
CA THR A 26 8.91 6.56 -34.19
C THR A 26 7.82 6.18 -33.21
N GLY A 27 8.21 5.61 -32.07
CA GLY A 27 7.33 5.32 -30.97
C GLY A 27 7.98 5.70 -29.64
N THR A 28 7.19 5.78 -28.60
CA THR A 28 7.66 6.08 -27.25
C THR A 28 7.32 4.92 -26.32
N VAL A 29 8.26 4.55 -25.46
CA VAL A 29 8.03 3.65 -24.34
C VAL A 29 8.19 4.46 -23.05
N GLN A 30 7.14 4.53 -22.26
CA GLN A 30 7.23 5.10 -20.94
C GLN A 30 7.77 4.02 -19.97
N LEU A 31 8.95 4.29 -19.42
CA LEU A 31 9.52 3.49 -18.36
C LEU A 31 9.10 4.08 -17.02
N ILE A 32 8.45 3.26 -16.20
CA ILE A 32 8.15 3.59 -14.84
C ILE A 32 9.05 2.70 -13.98
N VAL A 33 9.98 3.32 -13.27
CA VAL A 33 10.82 2.63 -12.28
C VAL A 33 10.24 2.91 -10.93
N ASP A 34 9.61 1.90 -10.34
CA ASP A 34 9.14 1.97 -8.97
C ASP A 34 10.34 1.82 -8.05
N GLY A 35 10.52 2.78 -7.14
CA GLY A 35 11.40 2.63 -5.98
C GLY A 35 10.92 1.48 -5.08
N ALA A 36 11.56 1.26 -3.95
CA ALA A 36 11.05 0.34 -2.95
C ALA A 36 9.59 0.74 -2.66
N SER A 37 8.65 -0.15 -3.02
CA SER A 37 7.22 0.08 -2.83
C SER A 37 6.72 -0.80 -1.71
N ASP A 38 5.94 -0.21 -0.80
CA ASP A 38 5.23 -0.94 0.22
C ASP A 38 3.85 -1.37 -0.29
N THR A 39 3.48 -2.60 0.00
CA THR A 39 2.13 -3.08 -0.32
C THR A 39 1.19 -2.68 0.80
N ILE A 40 0.27 -1.75 0.51
CA ILE A 40 -0.75 -1.29 1.45
C ILE A 40 -1.95 -2.25 1.48
N LEU A 41 -2.35 -2.75 0.31
CA LEU A 41 -3.38 -3.76 0.15
C LEU A 41 -2.83 -4.87 -0.74
N GLY A 42 -2.57 -6.05 -0.17
CA GLY A 42 -1.99 -7.18 -0.90
C GLY A 42 -3.02 -8.17 -1.42
N ALA A 43 -2.61 -9.02 -2.38
CA ALA A 43 -3.47 -10.04 -2.97
C ALA A 43 -3.94 -11.13 -1.99
N SER A 44 -3.37 -11.22 -0.80
CA SER A 44 -3.77 -12.18 0.24
C SER A 44 -4.84 -11.65 1.20
N GLU A 45 -5.19 -10.38 1.09
CA GLU A 45 -6.14 -9.72 1.98
C GLU A 45 -7.58 -10.20 1.75
N TYR A 46 -8.46 -9.90 2.70
CA TYR A 46 -9.86 -10.25 2.60
C TYR A 46 -10.66 -9.21 1.83
N ALA A 47 -11.55 -9.72 0.97
CA ALA A 47 -12.57 -8.93 0.31
C ALA A 47 -13.98 -9.34 0.76
N ARG A 48 -14.92 -8.43 0.57
CA ARG A 48 -16.35 -8.73 0.57
C ARG A 48 -16.90 -8.51 -0.83
N GLY A 49 -17.73 -9.43 -1.29
CA GLY A 49 -18.28 -9.39 -2.63
C GLY A 49 -19.76 -9.70 -2.68
N TRP A 50 -20.43 -9.04 -3.62
CA TRP A 50 -21.87 -9.21 -3.86
C TRP A 50 -22.19 -8.95 -5.34
N VAL A 51 -23.00 -9.84 -5.92
CA VAL A 51 -23.60 -9.61 -7.24
C VAL A 51 -24.91 -8.86 -7.00
N PRO A 52 -25.02 -7.60 -7.43
CA PRO A 52 -26.21 -6.80 -7.17
C PRO A 52 -27.42 -7.36 -7.92
N THR A 53 -28.60 -7.21 -7.33
CA THR A 53 -29.87 -7.63 -7.90
C THR A 53 -30.82 -6.46 -8.16
N HIS A 54 -30.39 -5.26 -7.80
CA HIS A 54 -31.13 -4.00 -7.94
C HIS A 54 -30.20 -2.80 -7.75
N GLY A 55 -30.57 -1.63 -8.25
CA GLY A 55 -29.80 -0.41 -8.19
C GLY A 55 -30.00 0.48 -6.95
N ARG A 56 -30.58 -0.04 -5.85
CA ARG A 56 -30.84 0.79 -4.66
C ARG A 56 -29.59 1.35 -4.02
N ASP A 57 -28.49 0.63 -4.13
CA ASP A 57 -27.22 0.95 -3.50
C ASP A 57 -26.20 1.56 -4.48
N ASP A 58 -26.57 1.79 -5.74
CA ASP A 58 -25.64 2.23 -6.82
C ASP A 58 -24.77 3.45 -6.46
N ASN A 59 -25.26 4.33 -5.58
CA ASN A 59 -24.53 5.51 -5.14
C ASN A 59 -23.96 5.41 -3.71
N ALA A 60 -24.25 4.34 -2.98
CA ALA A 60 -23.92 4.22 -1.56
C ALA A 60 -22.83 3.18 -1.26
N TRP A 61 -22.79 2.09 -2.01
CA TRP A 61 -21.95 0.93 -1.68
C TRP A 61 -20.45 1.21 -1.74
N THR A 62 -19.99 2.27 -2.43
CA THR A 62 -18.58 2.67 -2.49
C THR A 62 -18.12 3.45 -1.25
N ALA A 63 -19.07 3.97 -0.46
CA ALA A 63 -18.77 4.81 0.69
C ALA A 63 -18.17 4.00 1.87
N PRO A 64 -17.22 4.55 2.64
CA PRO A 64 -16.61 3.86 3.78
C PRO A 64 -17.60 3.36 4.82
N ALA A 65 -18.68 4.12 5.07
CA ALA A 65 -19.69 3.81 6.08
C ALA A 65 -20.73 2.76 5.63
N PHE A 66 -20.69 2.31 4.38
CA PHE A 66 -21.65 1.32 3.88
C PHE A 66 -21.52 0.00 4.64
N ASN A 67 -22.67 -0.61 4.98
CA ASN A 67 -22.73 -1.86 5.70
C ASN A 67 -22.74 -3.05 4.73
N ASP A 68 -21.58 -3.65 4.53
CA ASP A 68 -21.35 -4.82 3.67
C ASP A 68 -21.30 -6.16 4.42
N LYS A 69 -21.76 -6.21 5.69
CA LYS A 69 -21.63 -7.41 6.55
C LYS A 69 -22.33 -8.64 5.98
N SER A 70 -23.40 -8.45 5.21
CA SER A 70 -24.15 -9.53 4.55
C SER A 70 -23.49 -10.07 3.28
N TRP A 71 -22.48 -9.39 2.75
CA TRP A 71 -21.78 -9.82 1.54
C TRP A 71 -20.91 -11.05 1.80
N LYS A 72 -20.69 -11.88 0.77
CA LYS A 72 -19.71 -12.98 0.89
C LYS A 72 -18.35 -12.42 1.26
N ARG A 73 -17.64 -13.13 2.14
CA ARG A 73 -16.27 -12.75 2.56
C ARG A 73 -15.31 -13.87 2.24
N GLY A 74 -14.20 -13.54 1.62
CA GLY A 74 -13.12 -14.47 1.31
C GLY A 74 -11.80 -13.75 1.14
N ARG A 75 -10.71 -14.50 1.03
CA ARG A 75 -9.45 -13.94 0.53
C ARG A 75 -9.69 -13.46 -0.89
N GLN A 76 -9.00 -12.40 -1.31
CA GLN A 76 -9.24 -11.87 -2.64
C GLN A 76 -8.83 -12.83 -3.76
N GLY A 77 -9.27 -12.45 -4.95
CA GLY A 77 -9.45 -13.24 -6.13
C GLY A 77 -10.92 -13.62 -6.24
N ALA A 78 -11.70 -12.74 -6.87
CA ALA A 78 -13.15 -12.88 -7.01
C ALA A 78 -13.53 -13.01 -8.48
N GLY A 79 -14.61 -13.74 -8.75
CA GLY A 79 -15.12 -13.97 -10.09
C GLY A 79 -15.58 -15.40 -10.29
N TYR A 80 -15.40 -15.94 -11.47
CA TYR A 80 -15.63 -17.35 -11.79
C TYR A 80 -14.87 -17.76 -13.04
N GLU A 81 -14.73 -19.08 -13.21
CA GLU A 81 -14.14 -19.71 -14.39
C GLU A 81 -14.92 -20.97 -14.71
N ARG A 82 -15.29 -21.17 -15.98
CA ARG A 82 -16.04 -22.33 -16.46
C ARG A 82 -15.20 -23.27 -17.32
N SER A 83 -14.08 -22.80 -17.83
CA SER A 83 -13.13 -23.56 -18.62
C SER A 83 -11.80 -23.77 -17.90
N SER A 84 -10.78 -23.02 -18.26
CA SER A 84 -9.46 -23.09 -17.63
C SER A 84 -8.71 -21.76 -17.79
N GLY A 85 -8.06 -21.31 -16.73
CA GLY A 85 -7.27 -20.08 -16.74
C GLY A 85 -7.21 -19.44 -15.35
N TYR A 86 -8.33 -19.13 -14.76
CA TYR A 86 -8.42 -18.32 -13.55
C TYR A 86 -8.66 -19.07 -12.24
N GLN A 87 -8.89 -20.40 -12.29
CA GLN A 87 -9.30 -21.18 -11.10
C GLN A 87 -8.37 -20.98 -9.90
N SER A 88 -7.06 -20.99 -10.14
CA SER A 88 -6.06 -20.82 -9.08
C SER A 88 -6.00 -19.39 -8.50
N LEU A 89 -6.57 -18.43 -9.22
CA LEU A 89 -6.61 -17.01 -8.81
C LEU A 89 -7.90 -16.68 -8.09
N ILE A 90 -8.95 -17.50 -8.18
CA ILE A 90 -10.26 -17.23 -7.61
C ILE A 90 -10.43 -17.98 -6.29
N SER A 91 -10.71 -17.24 -5.23
CA SER A 91 -11.07 -17.81 -3.93
C SER A 91 -12.41 -18.57 -4.01
N SER A 92 -12.47 -19.77 -3.47
CA SER A 92 -13.71 -20.56 -3.43
C SER A 92 -14.87 -19.82 -2.75
N ALA A 93 -14.56 -18.99 -1.73
CA ALA A 93 -15.54 -18.17 -1.01
C ALA A 93 -16.06 -16.99 -1.86
N LEU A 94 -15.28 -16.52 -2.83
CA LEU A 94 -15.63 -15.42 -3.72
C LEU A 94 -15.86 -15.89 -5.17
N ASN A 95 -16.24 -17.15 -5.33
CA ASN A 95 -16.75 -17.65 -6.61
C ASN A 95 -18.22 -17.25 -6.77
N PHE A 96 -18.49 -16.50 -7.83
CA PHE A 96 -19.80 -15.91 -8.12
C PHE A 96 -20.50 -16.50 -9.35
N ARG A 97 -20.02 -17.64 -9.89
CA ARG A 97 -20.60 -18.26 -11.08
C ARG A 97 -22.13 -18.38 -11.03
N SER A 98 -22.66 -18.89 -9.91
CA SER A 98 -24.11 -19.13 -9.76
C SER A 98 -24.94 -17.84 -9.68
N GLN A 99 -24.33 -16.72 -9.33
CA GLN A 99 -24.98 -15.42 -9.23
C GLN A 99 -24.82 -14.58 -10.51
N MET A 100 -23.73 -14.77 -11.27
CA MET A 100 -23.40 -13.96 -12.45
C MET A 100 -23.82 -14.63 -13.77
N TYR A 101 -23.40 -15.88 -14.00
CA TYR A 101 -23.62 -16.55 -15.27
C TYR A 101 -25.11 -16.64 -15.63
N ASN A 102 -25.47 -16.10 -16.82
CA ASN A 102 -26.85 -15.90 -17.31
C ASN A 102 -27.74 -15.03 -16.42
N LYS A 103 -27.16 -14.16 -15.56
CA LYS A 103 -27.96 -13.37 -14.59
C LYS A 103 -27.54 -11.91 -14.48
N ASN A 104 -26.25 -11.62 -14.30
CA ASN A 104 -25.74 -10.27 -14.15
C ASN A 104 -24.29 -10.20 -14.58
N GLU A 105 -23.89 -9.09 -15.21
CA GLU A 105 -22.54 -8.79 -15.66
C GLU A 105 -21.72 -8.03 -14.63
N SER A 106 -22.34 -7.56 -13.54
CA SER A 106 -21.76 -6.72 -12.50
C SER A 106 -21.41 -7.51 -11.23
N LEU A 107 -20.24 -7.23 -10.66
CA LEU A 107 -19.76 -7.72 -9.37
C LEU A 107 -19.26 -6.57 -8.52
N TYR A 108 -19.79 -6.38 -7.31
CA TYR A 108 -19.30 -5.40 -6.34
C TYR A 108 -18.35 -6.04 -5.35
N LEU A 109 -17.18 -5.44 -5.17
CA LEU A 109 -16.14 -5.88 -4.24
C LEU A 109 -15.72 -4.73 -3.33
N ARG A 110 -15.45 -5.03 -2.07
CA ARG A 110 -14.96 -4.07 -1.09
C ARG A 110 -13.80 -4.67 -0.30
N TYR A 111 -12.73 -3.92 -0.24
CA TYR A 111 -11.50 -4.25 0.49
C TYR A 111 -11.29 -3.20 1.56
N ALA A 112 -11.21 -3.64 2.82
CA ALA A 112 -10.83 -2.77 3.92
C ALA A 112 -9.32 -2.92 4.16
N PHE A 113 -8.62 -1.81 4.27
CA PHE A 113 -7.19 -1.76 4.56
C PHE A 113 -6.88 -0.57 5.47
N ASP A 114 -5.78 -0.64 6.18
CA ASP A 114 -5.36 0.41 7.11
C ASP A 114 -4.16 1.17 6.56
N VAL A 115 -4.11 2.48 6.81
CA VAL A 115 -3.01 3.38 6.49
C VAL A 115 -2.66 4.14 7.75
N ASP A 116 -1.44 3.97 8.26
CA ASP A 116 -1.02 4.65 9.48
C ASP A 116 -0.84 6.15 9.22
N ASP A 117 -0.19 6.49 8.13
CA ASP A 117 0.14 7.87 7.78
C ASP A 117 0.00 8.15 6.27
N PRO A 118 -1.13 8.73 5.86
CA PRO A 118 -1.34 9.13 4.48
C PRO A 118 -0.33 10.14 3.94
N ASP A 119 0.21 11.02 4.79
CA ASP A 119 1.15 12.05 4.36
C ASP A 119 2.53 11.49 4.02
N ALA A 120 2.85 10.30 4.52
CA ALA A 120 4.07 9.59 4.18
C ALA A 120 4.04 8.98 2.77
N ILE A 121 2.85 8.87 2.15
CA ILE A 121 2.68 8.24 0.85
C ILE A 121 3.08 9.22 -0.27
N GLY A 122 4.09 8.85 -1.06
CA GLY A 122 4.55 9.63 -2.21
C GLY A 122 3.73 9.35 -3.45
N GLN A 123 3.90 8.19 -4.03
CA GLN A 123 3.09 7.71 -5.15
C GLN A 123 2.13 6.63 -4.66
N LEU A 124 0.97 6.58 -5.28
CA LEU A 124 -0.04 5.58 -5.00
C LEU A 124 -0.47 4.92 -6.30
N ARG A 125 -0.40 3.59 -6.36
CA ARG A 125 -0.77 2.83 -7.55
C ARG A 125 -1.75 1.72 -7.21
N LEU A 126 -2.78 1.62 -8.03
CA LEU A 126 -3.67 0.47 -8.06
C LEU A 126 -3.15 -0.52 -9.10
N ARG A 127 -2.92 -1.76 -8.71
CA ARG A 127 -2.53 -2.86 -9.58
C ARG A 127 -3.69 -3.84 -9.68
N MET A 128 -4.12 -4.12 -10.89
CA MET A 128 -5.31 -4.93 -11.15
C MET A 128 -4.98 -6.11 -12.06
N LYS A 129 -5.51 -7.28 -11.71
CA LYS A 129 -5.81 -8.36 -12.67
C LYS A 129 -7.31 -8.36 -12.83
N TYR A 130 -7.79 -8.22 -14.06
CA TYR A 130 -9.22 -8.07 -14.31
C TYR A 130 -9.62 -8.63 -15.67
N ASP A 131 -10.86 -9.09 -15.73
CA ASP A 131 -11.55 -9.59 -16.89
C ASP A 131 -13.06 -9.31 -16.74
N ASP A 132 -13.70 -8.53 -17.60
CA ASP A 132 -13.22 -7.76 -18.75
C ASP A 132 -12.96 -6.29 -18.43
N GLY A 133 -13.63 -5.74 -17.42
CA GLY A 133 -13.53 -4.34 -17.05
C GLY A 133 -13.75 -4.09 -15.58
N PHE A 134 -13.46 -2.86 -15.16
CA PHE A 134 -13.73 -2.44 -13.78
C PHE A 134 -13.85 -0.93 -13.63
N VAL A 135 -14.47 -0.50 -12.52
CA VAL A 135 -14.37 0.85 -11.95
C VAL A 135 -13.93 0.74 -10.50
N ALA A 136 -12.87 1.45 -10.12
CA ALA A 136 -12.34 1.47 -8.76
C ALA A 136 -12.64 2.80 -8.07
N HIS A 137 -13.02 2.71 -6.78
CA HIS A 137 -13.26 3.86 -5.92
C HIS A 137 -12.44 3.73 -4.64
N LEU A 138 -11.77 4.81 -4.26
CA LEU A 138 -11.07 4.93 -2.98
C LEU A 138 -11.90 5.83 -2.06
N ASN A 139 -12.37 5.27 -0.94
CA ASN A 139 -13.23 5.97 0.02
C ASN A 139 -14.46 6.67 -0.60
N GLY A 140 -15.03 6.06 -1.65
CA GLY A 140 -16.20 6.59 -2.38
C GLY A 140 -15.87 7.44 -3.60
N GLN A 141 -14.62 7.88 -3.76
CA GLN A 141 -14.18 8.66 -4.93
C GLN A 141 -13.66 7.73 -6.02
N ARG A 142 -14.17 7.86 -7.26
CA ARG A 142 -13.66 7.13 -8.43
C ARG A 142 -12.21 7.52 -8.68
N VAL A 143 -11.32 6.51 -8.80
CA VAL A 143 -9.86 6.72 -8.93
C VAL A 143 -9.27 6.07 -10.18
N ALA A 144 -9.87 4.98 -10.67
CA ALA A 144 -9.43 4.31 -11.90
C ALA A 144 -10.58 3.55 -12.55
N SER A 145 -10.43 3.25 -13.84
CA SER A 145 -11.34 2.35 -14.56
C SER A 145 -10.71 1.87 -15.86
N ALA A 146 -11.09 0.69 -16.32
CA ALA A 146 -10.77 0.15 -17.63
C ALA A 146 -12.01 -0.54 -18.19
N ASN A 147 -12.24 -0.42 -19.49
CA ASN A 147 -13.33 -1.05 -20.24
C ASN A 147 -14.72 -0.85 -19.60
N ALA A 148 -14.97 0.33 -19.04
CA ALA A 148 -16.17 0.60 -18.25
C ALA A 148 -17.01 1.74 -18.87
N PRO A 149 -18.36 1.67 -18.78
CA PRO A 149 -19.20 2.80 -19.12
C PRO A 149 -18.92 4.00 -18.22
N THR A 150 -19.26 5.21 -18.72
CA THR A 150 -19.05 6.45 -17.96
C THR A 150 -19.78 6.42 -16.62
N ASN A 151 -21.03 5.96 -16.61
CA ASN A 151 -21.88 5.86 -15.43
C ASN A 151 -22.42 4.42 -15.28
N PRO A 152 -21.61 3.49 -14.74
CA PRO A 152 -22.04 2.11 -14.58
C PRO A 152 -23.15 2.00 -13.54
N ARG A 153 -24.11 1.13 -13.82
CA ARG A 153 -25.22 0.76 -12.95
C ARG A 153 -25.02 -0.66 -12.44
N TRP A 154 -25.86 -1.07 -11.53
CA TRP A 154 -25.84 -2.39 -10.89
C TRP A 154 -25.86 -3.59 -11.87
N ASP A 155 -26.30 -3.38 -13.09
CA ASP A 155 -26.46 -4.37 -14.18
C ASP A 155 -25.58 -4.06 -15.41
N SER A 156 -24.60 -3.17 -15.28
CA SER A 156 -23.72 -2.80 -16.38
C SER A 156 -22.70 -3.89 -16.64
N GLY A 157 -22.40 -4.07 -17.93
CA GLY A 157 -21.28 -4.86 -18.43
C GLY A 157 -20.08 -4.00 -18.85
N ALA A 158 -18.99 -4.67 -19.19
CA ALA A 158 -17.80 -4.06 -19.77
C ALA A 158 -18.11 -3.54 -21.18
N THR A 159 -17.43 -2.46 -21.59
CA THR A 159 -17.61 -1.84 -22.92
C THR A 159 -16.82 -2.56 -24.01
N THR A 160 -15.84 -3.39 -23.62
CA THR A 160 -15.02 -4.18 -24.54
C THR A 160 -14.41 -5.37 -23.79
N LEU A 161 -13.97 -6.37 -24.53
CA LEU A 161 -13.26 -7.53 -24.00
C LEU A 161 -11.85 -7.15 -23.51
N HIS A 162 -11.36 -7.89 -22.53
CA HIS A 162 -9.97 -7.91 -22.13
C HIS A 162 -9.37 -9.30 -22.40
N ASP A 163 -8.20 -9.36 -23.01
CA ASP A 163 -7.55 -10.63 -23.37
C ASP A 163 -7.19 -11.45 -22.12
N ASP A 164 -7.61 -12.72 -22.07
CA ASP A 164 -7.40 -13.64 -20.94
C ASP A 164 -5.93 -13.77 -20.53
N LEU A 165 -4.99 -13.71 -21.50
CA LEU A 165 -3.55 -13.77 -21.22
C LEU A 165 -3.02 -12.51 -20.55
N LEU A 166 -3.69 -11.38 -20.75
CA LEU A 166 -3.39 -10.11 -20.08
C LEU A 166 -4.12 -10.04 -18.75
N ALA A 167 -5.33 -10.55 -18.66
CA ALA A 167 -6.16 -10.52 -17.45
C ALA A 167 -5.48 -11.15 -16.21
N VAL A 168 -4.60 -12.13 -16.41
CA VAL A 168 -3.83 -12.79 -15.34
C VAL A 168 -2.56 -12.02 -14.93
N ARG A 169 -2.25 -10.90 -15.59
CA ARG A 169 -1.10 -10.06 -15.30
C ARG A 169 -1.56 -8.78 -14.60
N TYR A 170 -0.72 -8.26 -13.72
CA TYR A 170 -1.02 -6.97 -13.12
C TYR A 170 -0.84 -5.84 -14.13
N GLU A 171 -1.90 -5.07 -14.37
CA GLU A 171 -1.87 -3.77 -14.98
C GLU A 171 -1.84 -2.70 -13.88
N SER A 172 -1.05 -1.65 -14.06
CA SER A 172 -0.79 -0.63 -13.04
C SER A 172 -1.45 0.70 -13.42
N PHE A 173 -2.26 1.24 -12.52
CA PHE A 173 -2.96 2.51 -12.66
C PHE A 173 -2.40 3.50 -11.65
N ASP A 174 -1.87 4.62 -12.12
CA ASP A 174 -1.40 5.70 -11.24
C ASP A 174 -2.62 6.42 -10.66
N ILE A 175 -2.78 6.33 -9.35
CA ILE A 175 -3.84 6.99 -8.59
C ILE A 175 -3.27 7.99 -7.59
N THR A 176 -2.04 8.44 -7.79
CA THR A 176 -1.34 9.40 -6.92
C THR A 176 -2.10 10.71 -6.74
N ALA A 177 -2.81 11.18 -7.78
CA ALA A 177 -3.65 12.38 -7.70
C ALA A 177 -4.81 12.26 -6.68
N HIS A 178 -5.12 11.03 -6.25
CA HIS A 178 -6.19 10.72 -5.29
C HIS A 178 -5.68 10.34 -3.90
N ARG A 179 -4.38 10.48 -3.62
CA ARG A 179 -3.79 10.12 -2.32
C ARG A 179 -4.42 10.88 -1.14
N GLU A 180 -4.90 12.11 -1.37
CA GLU A 180 -5.62 12.93 -0.39
C GLU A 180 -6.96 12.31 0.08
N GLN A 181 -7.46 11.30 -0.63
CA GLN A 181 -8.64 10.54 -0.21
C GLN A 181 -8.30 9.51 0.88
N LEU A 182 -7.02 9.18 1.07
CA LEU A 182 -6.59 8.30 2.16
C LEU A 182 -6.78 8.98 3.51
N ARG A 183 -7.08 8.16 4.51
CA ARG A 183 -7.31 8.60 5.90
C ARG A 183 -6.41 7.80 6.83
N PRO A 184 -5.96 8.36 7.95
CA PRO A 184 -5.36 7.56 9.01
C PRO A 184 -6.32 6.46 9.47
N GLY A 185 -5.82 5.25 9.65
CA GLY A 185 -6.61 4.07 9.98
C GLY A 185 -7.34 3.51 8.76
N LYS A 186 -8.60 3.14 8.94
CA LYS A 186 -9.38 2.34 7.98
C LYS A 186 -9.76 3.09 6.71
N ASN A 187 -9.42 2.49 5.58
CA ASN A 187 -9.79 2.91 4.23
C ASN A 187 -10.56 1.79 3.51
N ILE A 188 -11.27 2.15 2.44
CA ILE A 188 -12.01 1.23 1.58
C ILE A 188 -11.62 1.42 0.12
N LEU A 189 -11.15 0.35 -0.50
CA LEU A 189 -11.13 0.20 -1.95
C LEU A 189 -12.40 -0.55 -2.36
N ALA A 190 -13.26 0.10 -3.16
CA ALA A 190 -14.46 -0.50 -3.70
C ALA A 190 -14.30 -0.67 -5.22
N ILE A 191 -14.55 -1.88 -5.73
CA ILE A 191 -14.38 -2.21 -7.15
C ILE A 191 -15.68 -2.74 -7.72
N HIS A 192 -16.16 -2.09 -8.76
CA HIS A 192 -17.20 -2.60 -9.63
C HIS A 192 -16.54 -3.39 -10.75
N GLY A 193 -16.53 -4.71 -10.66
CA GLY A 193 -16.11 -5.59 -11.73
C GLY A 193 -17.20 -5.73 -12.77
N LEU A 194 -16.82 -5.72 -14.04
CA LEU A 194 -17.70 -5.69 -15.20
C LEU A 194 -17.32 -6.81 -16.16
N ASN A 195 -18.26 -7.70 -16.43
CA ASN A 195 -18.11 -8.75 -17.44
C ASN A 195 -18.62 -8.26 -18.80
N SER A 196 -18.14 -8.81 -19.90
CA SER A 196 -18.52 -8.39 -21.26
C SER A 196 -19.87 -8.97 -21.73
N GLY A 197 -20.46 -9.89 -20.98
CA GLY A 197 -21.74 -10.48 -21.33
C GLY A 197 -22.22 -11.51 -20.33
N LEU A 198 -23.55 -11.71 -20.28
CA LEU A 198 -24.21 -12.67 -19.37
C LEU A 198 -23.72 -14.11 -19.56
N THR A 199 -23.28 -14.48 -20.77
CA THR A 199 -22.84 -15.82 -21.14
C THR A 199 -21.34 -16.02 -21.15
N SER A 200 -20.56 -15.02 -20.70
CA SER A 200 -19.11 -15.13 -20.61
C SER A 200 -18.69 -16.38 -19.85
N SER A 201 -17.57 -16.99 -20.28
CA SER A 201 -17.00 -18.20 -19.66
C SER A 201 -16.42 -17.92 -18.28
N ASP A 202 -16.05 -16.70 -18.00
CA ASP A 202 -15.18 -16.30 -16.87
C ASP A 202 -15.42 -14.87 -16.41
N MET A 203 -14.73 -14.50 -15.36
CA MET A 203 -14.52 -13.18 -14.82
C MET A 203 -13.46 -13.24 -13.72
N LEU A 204 -12.59 -12.25 -13.69
CA LEU A 204 -11.54 -12.15 -12.68
C LEU A 204 -11.39 -10.72 -12.15
N ILE A 205 -11.32 -10.58 -10.83
CA ILE A 205 -10.88 -9.35 -10.15
C ILE A 205 -9.91 -9.71 -9.04
N VAL A 206 -8.67 -9.23 -9.15
CA VAL A 206 -7.65 -9.21 -8.09
C VAL A 206 -7.08 -7.81 -8.03
N ALA A 207 -7.01 -7.23 -6.84
CA ALA A 207 -6.55 -5.86 -6.64
C ALA A 207 -5.39 -5.78 -5.64
N GLU A 208 -4.45 -4.90 -5.89
CA GLU A 208 -3.40 -4.50 -4.96
C GLU A 208 -3.28 -2.98 -4.95
N ILE A 209 -2.99 -2.40 -3.79
CA ILE A 209 -2.53 -1.03 -3.68
C ILE A 209 -1.08 -1.06 -3.21
N VAL A 210 -0.22 -0.43 -3.99
CA VAL A 210 1.19 -0.24 -3.64
C VAL A 210 1.48 1.26 -3.52
N SER A 211 2.36 1.59 -2.59
CA SER A 211 2.82 2.96 -2.39
C SER A 211 4.32 3.04 -2.44
N THR A 212 4.83 4.20 -2.80
CA THR A 212 6.21 4.57 -2.51
C THR A 212 6.20 5.60 -1.38
N ASP A 213 7.24 5.57 -0.56
CA ASP A 213 7.43 6.64 0.42
C ASP A 213 7.67 7.97 -0.29
N THR A 214 7.24 9.09 0.29
CA THR A 214 7.49 10.44 -0.22
C THR A 214 8.98 10.77 -0.28
N GLY A 215 9.85 9.93 0.27
CA GLY A 215 11.23 10.28 0.55
C GLY A 215 11.36 11.42 1.57
N LYS A 216 10.26 11.94 2.11
CA LYS A 216 10.28 12.72 3.33
C LYS A 216 10.66 11.74 4.43
N LEU A 217 11.96 11.68 4.70
CA LEU A 217 12.43 11.10 5.96
C LEU A 217 11.61 11.75 7.06
N ARG A 218 10.62 11.04 7.61
CA ARG A 218 10.09 11.43 8.89
C ARG A 218 11.26 11.33 9.83
N LEU A 219 11.73 12.48 10.26
CA LEU A 219 12.66 12.50 11.38
C LEU A 219 11.89 11.86 12.53
N PRO A 220 12.42 10.78 13.13
CA PRO A 220 11.78 10.21 14.29
C PRO A 220 11.62 11.27 15.36
N GLU A 221 10.44 11.38 15.94
CA GLU A 221 10.24 12.20 17.11
C GLU A 221 10.95 11.56 18.28
N ILE A 222 11.98 12.24 18.77
CA ILE A 222 12.83 11.75 19.84
C ILE A 222 12.49 12.53 21.10
N VAL A 223 12.07 11.81 22.14
CA VAL A 223 11.87 12.37 23.47
C VAL A 223 12.89 11.75 24.42
N CYS A 224 13.83 12.58 24.88
CA CYS A 224 14.74 12.21 25.97
C CYS A 224 13.97 12.32 27.28
N GLU A 225 13.78 11.23 27.98
CA GLU A 225 13.05 11.18 29.27
C GLU A 225 14.03 11.30 30.44
N SER A 226 13.53 11.60 31.63
CA SER A 226 14.32 11.52 32.86
C SER A 226 14.79 10.06 33.06
N PRO A 227 15.99 9.84 33.62
CA PRO A 227 16.49 8.49 33.89
C PRO A 227 15.50 7.65 34.69
N ALA A 228 15.34 6.38 34.26
CA ALA A 228 14.35 5.50 34.88
C ALA A 228 14.77 5.01 36.28
N GLU A 229 16.04 4.70 36.44
CA GLU A 229 16.60 4.20 37.70
C GLU A 229 17.95 4.85 37.97
N ARG A 230 18.26 5.10 39.23
CA ARG A 230 19.52 5.69 39.68
C ARG A 230 20.00 5.02 40.94
N THR A 231 21.28 4.71 40.99
CA THR A 231 22.03 4.33 42.18
C THR A 231 23.24 5.28 42.32
N PRO A 232 24.01 5.20 43.43
CA PRO A 232 25.25 5.99 43.51
C PRO A 232 26.27 5.71 42.41
N GLU A 233 26.22 4.51 41.81
CA GLU A 233 27.22 4.01 40.87
C GLU A 233 26.65 3.65 39.47
N SER A 234 25.33 3.82 39.27
CA SER A 234 24.69 3.49 37.99
C SER A 234 23.49 4.37 37.68
N VAL A 235 23.13 4.47 36.40
CA VAL A 235 21.92 5.13 35.90
C VAL A 235 21.36 4.41 34.70
N THR A 236 20.03 4.27 34.61
CA THR A 236 19.35 3.80 33.41
C THR A 236 18.85 5.00 32.61
N LEU A 237 19.50 5.26 31.48
CA LEU A 237 19.07 6.28 30.53
C LEU A 237 17.74 5.87 29.90
N ALA A 238 16.83 6.80 29.69
CA ALA A 238 15.50 6.54 29.18
C ALA A 238 15.08 7.52 28.08
N GLY A 239 14.24 7.05 27.15
CA GLY A 239 13.66 7.87 26.10
C GLY A 239 12.60 7.12 25.31
N ARG A 240 11.94 7.85 24.41
CA ARG A 240 10.97 7.31 23.48
C ARG A 240 11.29 7.71 22.06
N LEU A 241 10.85 6.86 21.16
CA LEU A 241 10.95 7.08 19.74
C LEU A 241 9.55 6.89 19.13
N ALA A 242 9.03 7.92 18.46
CA ALA A 242 7.75 7.87 17.76
C ALA A 242 7.93 8.24 16.28
N GLY A 243 7.01 7.80 15.41
CA GLY A 243 7.04 8.11 13.98
C GLY A 243 8.20 7.48 13.21
N VAL A 244 8.59 6.26 13.59
CA VAL A 244 9.78 5.58 13.05
C VAL A 244 9.51 4.74 11.80
N ALA A 245 10.43 4.79 10.84
CA ALA A 245 10.49 3.80 9.77
C ALA A 245 11.02 2.46 10.31
N ALA A 246 10.64 1.34 9.68
CA ALA A 246 10.97 -0.03 10.11
C ALA A 246 12.47 -0.32 10.33
N ASN A 247 13.37 0.55 9.84
CA ASN A 247 14.83 0.39 9.92
C ASN A 247 15.51 1.49 10.74
N THR A 248 14.78 2.22 11.58
CA THR A 248 15.37 3.25 12.44
C THR A 248 16.15 2.61 13.59
N LYS A 249 17.42 2.99 13.74
CA LYS A 249 18.23 2.65 14.89
C LYS A 249 18.31 3.83 15.84
N ALA A 250 18.12 3.58 17.13
CA ALA A 250 18.29 4.56 18.19
C ALA A 250 19.52 4.25 19.02
N PHE A 251 20.20 5.27 19.51
CA PHE A 251 21.35 5.13 20.38
C PHE A 251 21.45 6.28 21.36
N PHE A 252 21.85 5.95 22.60
CA PHE A 252 22.21 6.94 23.60
C PHE A 252 23.67 7.35 23.42
N VAL A 253 23.92 8.63 23.66
CA VAL A 253 25.26 9.17 23.87
C VAL A 253 25.31 9.82 25.26
N TRP A 254 26.44 9.71 25.93
CA TRP A 254 26.60 10.29 27.26
C TRP A 254 28.05 10.67 27.55
N GLY A 255 28.24 11.51 28.55
CA GLY A 255 29.55 11.95 29.01
C GLY A 255 29.48 12.86 30.21
N ASN A 256 30.64 13.28 30.73
CA ASN A 256 30.75 14.20 31.84
C ASN A 256 30.56 15.67 31.43
N THR A 257 30.53 15.94 30.12
CA THR A 257 30.23 17.22 29.51
C THR A 257 29.15 17.09 28.45
N ASP A 258 28.35 18.16 28.22
CA ASP A 258 27.37 18.16 27.15
C ASP A 258 28.08 18.30 25.78
N GLY A 259 28.10 17.23 24.98
CA GLY A 259 28.69 17.19 23.64
C GLY A 259 27.88 17.96 22.57
N GLY A 260 26.70 18.51 22.96
CA GLY A 260 25.83 19.26 22.06
C GLY A 260 25.13 18.37 21.02
N PRO A 261 24.71 18.92 19.86
CA PRO A 261 23.93 18.21 18.86
C PRO A 261 24.73 17.23 18.00
N ASP A 262 26.07 17.19 18.12
CA ASP A 262 26.93 16.31 17.35
C ASP A 262 27.25 15.04 18.15
N ALA A 263 26.72 13.90 17.70
CA ALA A 263 26.91 12.63 18.39
C ALA A 263 28.38 12.21 18.50
N ALA A 264 29.27 12.68 17.61
CA ALA A 264 30.68 12.36 17.62
C ALA A 264 31.47 13.12 18.73
N LYS A 265 30.87 14.11 19.39
CA LYS A 265 31.49 14.92 20.46
C LYS A 265 31.20 14.40 21.88
N TRP A 266 30.56 13.24 21.97
CA TRP A 266 30.25 12.63 23.25
C TRP A 266 31.27 11.54 23.61
N ASP A 267 31.51 11.37 24.88
CA ASP A 267 32.54 10.43 25.36
C ASP A 267 32.16 8.97 25.09
N HIS A 268 30.87 8.67 25.12
CA HIS A 268 30.34 7.32 24.98
C HIS A 268 29.10 7.27 24.10
N SER A 269 28.88 6.12 23.45
CA SER A 269 27.69 5.82 22.63
C SER A 269 27.32 4.34 22.72
N SER A 270 26.03 4.02 22.77
CA SER A 270 25.53 2.66 22.71
C SER A 270 24.15 2.59 22.06
N GLU A 271 23.89 1.51 21.30
CA GLU A 271 22.55 1.24 20.75
C GLU A 271 21.53 1.09 21.88
N ALA A 272 20.37 1.73 21.75
CA ALA A 272 19.32 1.70 22.75
C ALA A 272 18.52 0.39 22.63
N SER A 273 18.23 -0.23 23.78
CA SER A 273 17.36 -1.41 23.85
C SER A 273 15.91 -1.00 24.01
N LEU A 274 15.02 -1.57 23.20
CA LEU A 274 13.56 -1.37 23.31
C LEU A 274 13.01 -2.27 24.41
N GLY A 275 12.41 -1.67 25.43
CA GLY A 275 11.71 -2.39 26.49
C GLY A 275 10.32 -2.85 26.07
N GLU A 276 9.72 -3.76 26.83
CA GLU A 276 8.34 -4.27 26.60
C GLU A 276 7.27 -3.17 26.67
N ASP A 277 7.56 -2.08 27.38
CA ASP A 277 6.69 -0.89 27.52
C ASP A 277 6.86 0.15 26.38
N GLY A 278 7.62 -0.20 25.34
CA GLY A 278 7.87 0.68 24.19
C GLY A 278 8.88 1.82 24.46
N ARG A 279 9.56 1.78 25.62
CA ARG A 279 10.61 2.76 25.97
C ARG A 279 11.98 2.24 25.58
N LEU A 280 12.82 3.16 25.15
CA LEU A 280 14.25 2.92 24.91
C LEU A 280 15.02 3.07 26.21
N ARG A 281 15.92 2.14 26.52
CA ARG A 281 16.74 2.14 27.73
C ARG A 281 18.17 1.76 27.43
N HIS A 282 19.09 2.30 28.24
CA HIS A 282 20.48 1.88 28.31
C HIS A 282 21.03 2.06 29.71
N GLN A 283 21.60 1.01 30.31
CA GLN A 283 22.20 1.07 31.64
C GLN A 283 23.67 1.53 31.51
N VAL A 284 24.04 2.51 32.32
CA VAL A 284 25.40 2.99 32.49
C VAL A 284 25.84 2.68 33.92
N ASP A 285 26.90 1.88 34.06
CA ASP A 285 27.48 1.44 35.34
C ASP A 285 28.84 2.08 35.57
N GLY A 286 29.37 1.96 36.79
CA GLY A 286 30.73 2.41 37.15
C GLY A 286 30.84 3.94 37.28
N LEU A 287 29.74 4.62 37.57
CA LEU A 287 29.75 6.05 37.81
C LEU A 287 30.35 6.40 39.16
N ALA A 288 31.10 7.49 39.22
CA ALA A 288 31.57 8.00 40.52
C ALA A 288 30.43 8.67 41.28
N ALA A 289 30.27 8.35 42.56
CA ALA A 289 29.23 8.95 43.37
C ALA A 289 29.32 10.48 43.39
N GLY A 290 28.17 11.15 43.10
CA GLY A 290 28.11 12.61 43.04
C GLY A 290 28.56 13.21 41.70
N SER A 291 28.90 12.40 40.66
CA SER A 291 29.22 12.90 39.34
C SER A 291 27.98 13.40 38.62
N VAL A 292 28.18 14.33 37.67
CA VAL A 292 27.14 14.81 36.74
C VAL A 292 27.33 14.07 35.44
N LEU A 293 26.23 13.47 34.94
CA LEU A 293 26.19 12.80 33.65
C LEU A 293 25.21 13.54 32.72
N TYR A 294 25.70 13.94 31.57
CA TYR A 294 24.87 14.44 30.49
C TYR A 294 24.57 13.31 29.52
N TYR A 295 23.39 13.31 28.90
CA TYR A 295 23.07 12.34 27.87
C TYR A 295 22.04 12.85 26.87
N ARG A 296 22.04 12.28 25.67
CA ARG A 296 21.06 12.50 24.61
C ARG A 296 20.68 11.18 23.92
N LEU A 297 19.49 11.16 23.38
CA LEU A 297 19.03 10.09 22.50
C LEU A 297 19.12 10.56 21.05
N TYR A 298 19.70 9.73 20.18
CA TYR A 298 19.77 9.93 18.74
C TYR A 298 19.04 8.83 18.03
N ALA A 299 18.52 9.13 16.83
CA ALA A 299 17.99 8.14 15.91
C ALA A 299 18.58 8.35 14.53
N LYS A 300 18.84 7.23 13.84
CA LYS A 300 19.36 7.21 12.48
C LYS A 300 18.55 6.24 11.65
N ASN A 301 18.00 6.70 10.53
CA ASN A 301 17.44 5.86 9.48
C ASN A 301 18.59 5.31 8.63
N LYS A 302 18.45 4.07 8.17
CA LYS A 302 19.39 3.46 7.22
C LYS A 302 19.24 4.07 5.84
#